data_c8bfae7725a7eb0f3b9bc313fadb6558
#
_entry.id   c8bfae7725a7eb0f3b9bc313fadb6558
#
_cell.length_a   1.000
_cell.length_b   1.000
_cell.length_c   1.000
_cell.angle_alpha   90.00
_cell.angle_beta   90.00
_cell.angle_gamma   90.00
#
_symmetry.space_group_name_H-M   'P 1'
#
loop_
_entity.id
_entity.type
_entity.pdbx_description
1 polymer ?
#
loop_
_entity_poly.entity_id
_entity_poly.type
_entity_poly.pdbx_seq_one_letter_code
_entity_poly.pdbx_strand_id
1 'polypeptide(L)'
;MKNKRLSFRLLIGLSLTALCVWCIATAVAWKVVKKETKDVFNAQQVLFAERLATSDLKNVLLGENENFPRGGFKPQKRHYDNDALAFAIFSNKGERLLTDGDNGDKFIFQNKTGFSKEHILDDDDEWLIYWQPVGKGELVIAVGQELEYREELVNKMVFSQTGIWFAGLPILLLVAFIVIYRALKPINRLSRNVQARRPGDVSLLEIDDVPKEILPLVQNLNQFFTRTSEQLERERRFVSDAAHELRSPLAALRIQTEVAQLAGDDAQTREMALAHLTQGIDRATQLIEQLLTLSRLDNLKELNHQEPIHWSEIITSLISDLYFSAQQHKIELQFEHQGDPAVKQGQPLLLAQMLRNLLDNAIKYCPQGTQVRVILQSRKILIEDNGGGVAPEELAKLGQRFYRPAGQNEKGSGLGLSIVARIAELHHYRFRLENIEANGQIQGLRAIIEL
;
A
#
# COMPACT_ATOMS: atom_id res chain seq x y z
N MET A 1 20.74 5.14 8.19
CA MET A 1 19.95 3.89 8.12
C MET A 1 18.76 3.92 7.14
N LYS A 2 18.76 4.80 6.10
CA LYS A 2 17.55 5.11 5.30
C LYS A 2 17.21 4.15 4.14
N ASN A 3 18.04 3.16 3.78
CA ASN A 3 17.79 2.34 2.57
C ASN A 3 17.95 0.81 2.77
N LYS A 4 17.74 0.28 3.97
CA LYS A 4 17.76 -1.18 4.15
C LYS A 4 16.39 -1.76 3.82
N ARG A 5 16.38 -2.90 3.07
CA ARG A 5 15.17 -3.61 2.65
C ARG A 5 14.24 -3.86 3.84
N LEU A 6 12.93 -3.72 3.64
CA LEU A 6 11.91 -3.95 4.68
C LEU A 6 12.09 -5.30 5.38
N SER A 7 12.42 -6.35 4.61
CA SER A 7 12.76 -7.69 5.12
C SER A 7 13.87 -7.67 6.18
N PHE A 8 14.92 -6.88 5.95
CA PHE A 8 16.05 -6.77 6.88
C PHE A 8 15.67 -6.04 8.18
N ARG A 9 14.82 -5.01 8.08
CA ARG A 9 14.32 -4.27 9.27
C ARG A 9 13.40 -5.14 10.12
N LEU A 10 12.50 -5.90 9.49
CA LEU A 10 11.60 -6.84 10.17
C LEU A 10 12.39 -7.97 10.83
N LEU A 11 13.38 -8.51 10.13
CA LEU A 11 14.23 -9.57 10.67
C LEU A 11 15.02 -9.10 11.90
N ILE A 12 15.66 -7.92 11.83
CA ILE A 12 16.38 -7.35 12.98
C ILE A 12 15.42 -7.07 14.13
N GLY A 13 14.27 -6.46 13.88
CA GLY A 13 13.30 -6.17 14.92
C GLY A 13 12.82 -7.44 15.61
N LEU A 14 12.43 -8.46 14.85
CA LEU A 14 11.96 -9.74 15.40
C LEU A 14 13.10 -10.50 16.11
N SER A 15 14.31 -10.48 15.55
CA SER A 15 15.47 -11.12 16.19
C SER A 15 15.84 -10.45 17.51
N LEU A 16 15.79 -9.12 17.56
CA LEU A 16 16.09 -8.37 18.79
C LEU A 16 15.05 -8.61 19.88
N THR A 17 13.77 -8.60 19.53
CA THR A 17 12.69 -8.90 20.48
C THR A 17 12.77 -10.34 20.98
N ALA A 18 13.01 -11.31 20.08
CA ALA A 18 13.19 -12.71 20.45
C ALA A 18 14.39 -12.89 21.39
N LEU A 19 15.51 -12.22 21.12
CA LEU A 19 16.70 -12.25 21.95
C LEU A 19 16.44 -11.64 23.35
N CYS A 20 15.76 -10.50 23.40
CA CYS A 20 15.38 -9.87 24.68
C CYS A 20 14.49 -10.79 25.53
N VAL A 21 13.45 -11.36 24.93
CA VAL A 21 12.54 -12.30 25.63
C VAL A 21 13.31 -13.53 26.10
N TRP A 22 14.19 -14.07 25.26
CA TRP A 22 15.02 -15.21 25.59
C TRP A 22 15.97 -14.91 26.76
N CYS A 23 16.66 -13.76 26.75
CA CYS A 23 17.54 -13.34 27.83
C CYS A 23 16.79 -13.20 29.16
N ILE A 24 15.61 -12.58 29.13
CA ILE A 24 14.76 -12.41 30.33
C ILE A 24 14.31 -13.79 30.84
N ALA A 25 13.82 -14.66 29.97
CA ALA A 25 13.35 -16.00 30.34
C ALA A 25 14.50 -16.83 30.96
N THR A 26 15.68 -16.78 30.36
CA THR A 26 16.88 -17.49 30.86
C THR A 26 17.30 -16.96 32.23
N ALA A 27 17.31 -15.63 32.42
CA ALA A 27 17.66 -15.02 33.71
C ALA A 27 16.66 -15.37 34.81
N VAL A 28 15.36 -15.40 34.50
CA VAL A 28 14.32 -15.82 35.42
C VAL A 28 14.46 -17.30 35.75
N ALA A 29 14.62 -18.15 34.75
CA ALA A 29 14.80 -19.60 34.95
C ALA A 29 16.03 -19.90 35.84
N TRP A 30 17.16 -19.25 35.55
CA TRP A 30 18.36 -19.35 36.38
C TRP A 30 18.08 -19.01 37.84
N LYS A 31 17.43 -17.87 38.10
CA LYS A 31 17.11 -17.43 39.45
C LYS A 31 16.19 -18.40 40.21
N VAL A 32 15.19 -18.93 39.51
CA VAL A 32 14.21 -19.88 40.07
C VAL A 32 14.91 -21.21 40.39
N VAL A 33 15.65 -21.80 39.45
CA VAL A 33 16.36 -23.07 39.65
C VAL A 33 17.38 -22.96 40.80
N LYS A 34 18.15 -21.85 40.82
CA LYS A 34 19.12 -21.63 41.91
C LYS A 34 18.41 -21.58 43.30
N LYS A 35 17.29 -20.93 43.40
CA LYS A 35 16.49 -20.85 44.61
C LYS A 35 15.92 -22.21 45.03
N GLU A 36 15.22 -22.88 44.13
CA GLU A 36 14.60 -24.17 44.40
C GLU A 36 15.61 -25.23 44.80
N THR A 37 16.74 -25.31 44.08
CA THR A 37 17.81 -26.27 44.42
C THR A 37 18.37 -26.00 45.81
N LYS A 38 18.59 -24.71 46.17
CA LYS A 38 19.04 -24.33 47.51
C LYS A 38 18.03 -24.78 48.59
N ASP A 39 16.73 -24.59 48.35
CA ASP A 39 15.69 -24.98 49.30
C ASP A 39 15.61 -26.51 49.45
N VAL A 40 15.81 -27.28 48.38
CA VAL A 40 15.89 -28.75 48.41
C VAL A 40 17.08 -29.23 49.21
N PHE A 41 18.28 -28.68 49.05
CA PHE A 41 19.43 -29.04 49.84
C PHE A 41 19.26 -28.71 51.32
N ASN A 42 18.72 -27.55 51.65
CA ASN A 42 18.43 -27.18 53.01
C ASN A 42 17.39 -28.17 53.65
N ALA A 43 16.32 -28.52 52.93
CA ALA A 43 15.36 -29.51 53.41
C ALA A 43 16.01 -30.90 53.62
N GLN A 44 16.93 -31.32 52.77
CA GLN A 44 17.65 -32.60 52.96
C GLN A 44 18.48 -32.59 54.23
N GLN A 45 19.21 -31.50 54.54
CA GLN A 45 19.99 -31.39 55.76
C GLN A 45 19.08 -31.44 57.02
N VAL A 46 17.94 -30.72 57.00
CA VAL A 46 16.98 -30.73 58.11
C VAL A 46 16.39 -32.12 58.31
N LEU A 47 15.92 -32.76 57.21
CA LEU A 47 15.36 -34.12 57.29
C LEU A 47 16.39 -35.15 57.76
N PHE A 48 17.64 -35.03 57.36
CA PHE A 48 18.68 -35.91 57.81
C PHE A 48 18.99 -35.72 59.31
N ALA A 49 19.06 -34.47 59.77
CA ALA A 49 19.19 -34.16 61.20
C ALA A 49 18.00 -34.67 62.03
N GLU A 50 16.77 -34.50 61.57
CA GLU A 50 15.54 -35.04 62.23
C GLU A 50 15.57 -36.55 62.30
N ARG A 51 15.97 -37.25 61.23
CA ARG A 51 16.09 -38.72 61.24
C ARG A 51 17.15 -39.19 62.24
N LEU A 52 18.29 -38.51 62.28
CA LEU A 52 19.31 -38.80 63.32
C LEU A 52 18.75 -38.55 64.74
N ALA A 53 18.00 -37.46 64.91
CA ALA A 53 17.41 -37.11 66.20
C ALA A 53 16.36 -38.12 66.72
N THR A 54 15.63 -38.77 65.77
CA THR A 54 14.57 -39.78 66.10
C THR A 54 15.13 -41.21 66.14
N SER A 55 16.36 -41.44 65.71
CA SER A 55 17.02 -42.73 65.90
C SER A 55 17.33 -42.94 67.40
N ASP A 56 17.40 -44.19 67.83
CA ASP A 56 17.62 -44.57 69.23
C ASP A 56 19.08 -44.31 69.70
N LEU A 57 19.48 -43.04 69.53
CA LEU A 57 20.86 -42.57 69.81
C LEU A 57 21.31 -42.79 71.24
N LYS A 58 20.42 -42.77 72.20
CA LYS A 58 20.74 -43.04 73.62
C LYS A 58 21.30 -44.45 73.81
N ASN A 59 20.67 -45.43 73.19
CA ASN A 59 21.07 -46.82 73.33
C ASN A 59 22.35 -47.11 72.52
N VAL A 60 22.62 -46.35 71.38
CA VAL A 60 23.83 -46.45 70.61
C VAL A 60 25.01 -45.82 71.29
N LEU A 61 24.83 -44.67 71.96
CA LEU A 61 25.89 -43.89 72.63
C LEU A 61 26.21 -44.43 74.04
N LEU A 62 25.25 -45.07 74.74
CA LEU A 62 25.46 -45.59 76.09
C LEU A 62 25.99 -47.03 76.12
N GLY A 63 26.18 -47.65 74.99
CA GLY A 63 26.87 -48.93 74.87
C GLY A 63 26.13 -50.13 75.41
N GLU A 64 24.79 -50.05 75.62
CA GLU A 64 23.95 -51.18 76.14
C GLU A 64 23.61 -52.23 75.05
N ASN A 65 24.05 -52.07 73.88
CA ASN A 65 23.90 -53.08 72.81
C ASN A 65 25.30 -53.61 72.40
N GLU A 66 25.65 -54.78 73.02
CA GLU A 66 26.92 -55.52 72.69
C GLU A 66 27.07 -55.94 71.24
N ASN A 67 26.11 -55.67 70.33
CA ASN A 67 26.10 -56.11 68.95
C ASN A 67 26.45 -55.04 67.90
N PHE A 68 26.83 -53.82 68.31
CA PHE A 68 27.39 -52.85 67.35
C PHE A 68 28.90 -52.97 67.28
N PRO A 69 29.49 -53.29 66.14
CA PRO A 69 30.94 -53.30 66.00
C PRO A 69 31.52 -51.94 66.33
N ARG A 70 32.38 -51.87 67.37
CA ARG A 70 33.24 -50.70 67.72
C ARG A 70 34.30 -50.46 66.59
N GLY A 71 33.87 -50.29 65.41
CA GLY A 71 34.66 -49.96 64.27
C GLY A 71 33.80 -49.18 63.36
N GLY A 72 34.18 -47.93 63.09
CA GLY A 72 33.43 -46.99 62.28
C GLY A 72 32.78 -47.71 61.10
N PHE A 73 31.56 -47.32 60.83
CA PHE A 73 30.84 -47.72 59.64
C PHE A 73 31.78 -47.38 58.46
N LYS A 74 32.49 -48.41 57.92
CA LYS A 74 33.19 -48.19 56.67
C LYS A 74 32.16 -48.22 55.57
N PRO A 75 31.75 -47.06 55.07
CA PRO A 75 30.85 -47.05 53.96
C PRO A 75 31.54 -47.80 52.78
N GLN A 76 30.87 -48.76 52.26
CA GLN A 76 31.26 -49.42 51.06
C GLN A 76 31.50 -48.31 50.03
N LYS A 77 32.73 -48.17 49.45
CA LYS A 77 33.09 -47.19 48.45
C LYS A 77 32.11 -47.20 47.31
N ARG A 78 30.99 -46.53 47.47
CA ARG A 78 30.09 -46.13 46.41
C ARG A 78 30.50 -44.71 46.01
N HIS A 79 30.47 -44.46 44.71
CA HIS A 79 30.77 -43.24 44.00
C HIS A 79 29.94 -42.01 44.49
N TYR A 80 29.91 -41.72 45.76
CA TYR A 80 29.32 -40.50 46.32
C TYR A 80 30.53 -39.71 46.88
N ASP A 81 30.69 -38.48 46.40
CA ASP A 81 31.66 -37.54 46.94
C ASP A 81 31.39 -37.39 48.43
N ASN A 82 32.43 -37.53 49.24
CA ASN A 82 32.38 -37.39 50.70
C ASN A 82 31.95 -35.97 51.15
N ASP A 83 31.99 -35.01 50.19
CA ASP A 83 31.62 -33.60 50.41
C ASP A 83 30.10 -33.35 50.28
N ALA A 84 29.34 -34.36 49.86
CA ALA A 84 27.90 -34.24 49.62
C ALA A 84 27.08 -34.03 50.90
N LEU A 85 27.47 -34.63 52.02
CA LEU A 85 26.80 -34.50 53.31
C LEU A 85 27.72 -35.07 54.43
N ALA A 86 28.03 -34.26 55.42
CA ALA A 86 28.76 -34.66 56.62
C ALA A 86 27.90 -34.45 57.89
N PHE A 87 28.14 -35.25 58.91
CA PHE A 87 27.45 -35.04 60.17
C PHE A 87 28.35 -35.28 61.39
N ALA A 88 28.00 -34.61 62.48
CA ALA A 88 28.61 -34.85 63.79
C ALA A 88 27.56 -34.70 64.87
N ILE A 89 27.70 -35.48 65.95
CA ILE A 89 26.85 -35.41 67.14
C ILE A 89 27.75 -35.02 68.30
N PHE A 90 27.36 -33.94 68.97
CA PHE A 90 28.10 -33.37 70.10
C PHE A 90 27.30 -33.49 71.39
N SER A 91 27.99 -33.60 72.52
CA SER A 91 27.45 -33.34 73.85
C SER A 91 27.21 -31.81 74.01
N ASN A 92 26.34 -31.39 74.91
CA ASN A 92 26.15 -29.98 75.28
C ASN A 92 27.41 -29.25 75.73
N LYS A 93 28.45 -30.01 76.12
CA LYS A 93 29.76 -29.49 76.54
C LYS A 93 30.72 -29.33 75.34
N GLY A 94 30.29 -29.71 74.11
CA GLY A 94 31.14 -29.66 72.93
C GLY A 94 31.99 -30.90 72.71
N GLU A 95 31.81 -31.95 73.49
CA GLU A 95 32.46 -33.23 73.24
C GLU A 95 31.86 -33.92 72.04
N ARG A 96 32.66 -34.37 71.06
CA ARG A 96 32.22 -35.10 69.89
C ARG A 96 31.94 -36.55 70.24
N LEU A 97 30.70 -37.01 70.03
CA LEU A 97 30.24 -38.33 70.40
C LEU A 97 30.22 -39.31 69.23
N LEU A 98 29.79 -38.83 68.05
CA LEU A 98 29.70 -39.62 66.84
C LEU A 98 29.86 -38.75 65.63
N THR A 99 30.51 -39.29 64.59
CA THR A 99 30.69 -38.60 63.29
C THR A 99 30.54 -39.58 62.14
N ASP A 100 30.54 -39.05 60.92
CA ASP A 100 30.65 -39.84 59.68
C ASP A 100 32.07 -40.45 59.47
N GLY A 101 33.04 -40.04 60.23
CA GLY A 101 34.40 -40.54 60.14
C GLY A 101 35.25 -39.86 59.07
N ASP A 102 34.80 -38.70 58.53
CA ASP A 102 35.49 -37.91 57.51
C ASP A 102 35.33 -36.40 57.81
N ASN A 103 34.61 -35.65 57.02
CA ASN A 103 34.48 -34.18 57.18
C ASN A 103 33.69 -33.79 58.43
N GLY A 104 32.81 -34.63 58.97
CA GLY A 104 32.15 -34.40 60.25
C GLY A 104 33.15 -34.37 61.44
N ASP A 105 34.29 -35.00 61.30
CA ASP A 105 35.37 -34.93 62.32
C ASP A 105 35.98 -33.56 62.43
N LYS A 106 35.86 -32.75 61.38
CA LYS A 106 36.42 -31.41 61.32
C LYS A 106 35.47 -30.30 61.76
N PHE A 107 34.19 -30.66 62.11
CA PHE A 107 33.23 -29.66 62.59
C PHE A 107 33.62 -29.10 63.96
N ILE A 108 33.55 -27.78 64.06
CA ILE A 108 33.80 -27.03 65.29
C ILE A 108 32.48 -26.82 66.00
N PHE A 109 32.34 -27.35 67.22
CA PHE A 109 31.10 -27.25 67.99
C PHE A 109 30.62 -25.82 68.16
N GLN A 110 29.34 -25.57 67.84
CA GLN A 110 28.70 -24.31 68.17
C GLN A 110 27.33 -24.57 68.83
N ASN A 111 27.10 -23.85 69.91
CA ASN A 111 25.82 -23.93 70.60
C ASN A 111 24.81 -23.00 69.92
N LYS A 112 24.39 -23.36 68.66
CA LYS A 112 23.44 -22.62 67.85
C LYS A 112 22.32 -23.56 67.42
N THR A 113 21.22 -22.96 66.94
CA THR A 113 20.10 -23.70 66.33
C THR A 113 19.87 -23.12 64.94
N GLY A 114 19.69 -23.99 63.95
CA GLY A 114 19.46 -23.58 62.55
C GLY A 114 20.73 -23.58 61.72
N PHE A 115 20.64 -22.94 60.55
CA PHE A 115 21.75 -22.91 59.62
C PHE A 115 22.82 -21.86 59.96
N SER A 116 24.09 -22.25 59.89
CA SER A 116 25.25 -21.34 59.97
C SER A 116 26.22 -21.66 58.83
N LYS A 117 26.92 -20.63 58.39
CA LYS A 117 28.04 -20.77 57.45
C LYS A 117 29.35 -20.73 58.26
N GLU A 118 30.19 -21.71 58.05
CA GLU A 118 31.40 -21.90 58.87
C GLU A 118 32.48 -22.56 58.05
N HIS A 119 33.74 -22.31 58.42
CA HIS A 119 34.87 -23.09 57.93
C HIS A 119 35.11 -24.27 58.90
N ILE A 120 35.44 -25.42 58.37
CA ILE A 120 35.78 -26.59 59.15
C ILE A 120 37.29 -26.63 59.40
N LEU A 121 37.74 -27.47 60.31
CA LEU A 121 39.15 -27.62 60.61
C LEU A 121 39.92 -28.19 59.41
N ASP A 122 41.08 -27.60 59.09
CA ASP A 122 41.97 -28.02 58.01
C ASP A 122 41.34 -27.97 56.59
N ASP A 123 40.32 -27.10 56.39
CA ASP A 123 39.70 -26.90 55.12
C ASP A 123 39.33 -25.42 54.95
N ASP A 124 39.77 -24.80 53.84
CA ASP A 124 39.47 -23.39 53.55
C ASP A 124 38.08 -23.17 52.96
N ASP A 125 37.34 -24.24 52.66
CA ASP A 125 36.01 -24.13 52.02
C ASP A 125 34.89 -23.80 53.03
N GLU A 126 33.95 -22.99 52.59
CA GLU A 126 32.76 -22.64 53.36
C GLU A 126 31.76 -23.81 53.41
N TRP A 127 31.40 -24.19 54.60
CA TRP A 127 30.37 -25.22 54.88
C TRP A 127 29.10 -24.56 55.36
N LEU A 128 27.91 -25.04 54.91
CA LEU A 128 26.62 -24.70 55.45
C LEU A 128 26.19 -25.82 56.42
N ILE A 129 26.24 -25.54 57.72
CA ILE A 129 25.96 -26.51 58.77
C ILE A 129 24.59 -26.18 59.41
N TYR A 130 23.74 -27.20 59.50
CA TYR A 130 22.48 -27.14 60.22
C TYR A 130 22.67 -27.75 61.64
N TRP A 131 22.36 -26.95 62.64
CA TRP A 131 22.52 -27.33 64.05
C TRP A 131 21.15 -27.60 64.64
N GLN A 132 20.95 -28.82 65.20
CA GLN A 132 19.71 -29.23 65.83
C GLN A 132 19.95 -29.77 67.26
N PRO A 133 19.56 -29.06 68.34
CA PRO A 133 19.57 -29.57 69.67
C PRO A 133 18.53 -30.69 69.87
N VAL A 134 18.90 -31.77 70.55
CA VAL A 134 18.04 -32.94 70.80
C VAL A 134 18.07 -33.31 72.31
N GLY A 135 17.03 -33.94 72.84
CA GLY A 135 17.01 -34.42 74.17
C GLY A 135 17.08 -33.32 75.24
N LYS A 136 16.22 -32.28 75.13
CA LYS A 136 16.22 -31.06 75.98
C LYS A 136 17.58 -30.32 75.99
N GLY A 137 18.35 -30.49 74.91
CA GLY A 137 19.66 -29.82 74.73
C GLY A 137 20.84 -30.62 75.28
N GLU A 138 20.67 -31.88 75.63
CA GLU A 138 21.76 -32.77 76.11
C GLU A 138 22.71 -33.12 74.90
N LEU A 139 22.16 -33.20 73.69
CA LEU A 139 22.89 -33.51 72.47
C LEU A 139 22.64 -32.42 71.41
N VAL A 140 23.65 -32.20 70.54
CA VAL A 140 23.50 -31.32 69.41
C VAL A 140 23.96 -32.06 68.14
N ILE A 141 23.08 -32.18 67.20
CA ILE A 141 23.35 -32.77 65.90
C ILE A 141 23.76 -31.66 64.95
N ALA A 142 24.90 -31.82 64.26
CA ALA A 142 25.38 -30.94 63.20
C ALA A 142 25.35 -31.73 61.87
N VAL A 143 24.70 -31.17 60.87
CA VAL A 143 24.67 -31.72 59.52
C VAL A 143 25.16 -30.65 58.57
N GLY A 144 26.28 -30.90 57.91
CA GLY A 144 26.95 -29.92 57.04
C GLY A 144 27.03 -30.38 55.58
N GLN A 145 27.11 -29.40 54.70
CA GLN A 145 27.37 -29.61 53.31
C GLN A 145 28.22 -28.47 52.76
N GLU A 146 29.24 -28.80 51.99
CA GLU A 146 30.13 -27.84 51.36
C GLU A 146 29.35 -26.94 50.38
N LEU A 147 29.61 -25.64 50.44
CA LEU A 147 28.92 -24.67 49.61
C LEU A 147 29.41 -24.73 48.15
N GLU A 148 30.69 -24.98 47.92
CA GLU A 148 31.27 -25.10 46.59
C GLU A 148 30.67 -26.30 45.84
N TYR A 149 30.57 -27.44 46.47
CA TYR A 149 29.91 -28.64 45.95
C TYR A 149 28.43 -28.35 45.56
N ARG A 150 27.72 -27.60 46.40
CA ARG A 150 26.32 -27.20 46.12
C ARG A 150 26.26 -26.27 44.89
N GLU A 151 27.17 -25.32 44.82
CA GLU A 151 27.20 -24.40 43.66
C GLU A 151 27.57 -25.11 42.37
N GLU A 152 28.47 -26.06 42.38
CA GLU A 152 28.80 -26.89 41.23
C GLU A 152 27.60 -27.70 40.74
N LEU A 153 26.88 -28.39 41.65
CA LEU A 153 25.69 -29.13 41.29
C LEU A 153 24.59 -28.23 40.74
N VAL A 154 24.36 -27.06 41.33
CA VAL A 154 23.42 -26.05 40.81
C VAL A 154 23.81 -25.64 39.40
N ASN A 155 25.04 -25.28 39.18
CA ASN A 155 25.55 -24.86 37.90
C ASN A 155 25.40 -25.98 36.84
N LYS A 156 25.71 -27.23 37.19
CA LYS A 156 25.55 -28.40 36.30
C LYS A 156 24.11 -28.64 35.94
N MET A 157 23.15 -28.52 36.88
CA MET A 157 21.73 -28.62 36.63
C MET A 157 21.22 -27.49 35.73
N VAL A 158 21.62 -26.27 36.01
CA VAL A 158 21.26 -25.11 35.20
C VAL A 158 21.80 -25.24 33.79
N PHE A 159 23.06 -25.62 33.61
CA PHE A 159 23.67 -25.82 32.29
C PHE A 159 22.98 -26.93 31.51
N SER A 160 22.61 -28.04 32.12
CA SER A 160 21.91 -29.13 31.45
C SER A 160 20.53 -28.73 30.93
N GLN A 161 19.80 -27.91 31.69
CA GLN A 161 18.48 -27.41 31.29
C GLN A 161 18.56 -26.24 30.29
N THR A 162 19.52 -25.34 30.43
CA THR A 162 19.69 -24.20 29.52
C THR A 162 20.27 -24.59 28.18
N GLY A 163 20.99 -25.71 28.08
CA GLY A 163 21.54 -26.22 26.82
C GLY A 163 20.48 -26.37 25.69
N ILE A 164 19.29 -26.81 26.05
CA ILE A 164 18.13 -26.94 25.13
C ILE A 164 17.71 -25.59 24.57
N TRP A 165 17.74 -24.54 25.40
CA TRP A 165 17.38 -23.19 25.00
C TRP A 165 18.39 -22.56 24.04
N PHE A 166 19.68 -22.90 24.16
CA PHE A 166 20.73 -22.45 23.25
C PHE A 166 20.54 -23.01 21.83
N ALA A 167 20.04 -24.22 21.69
CA ALA A 167 19.69 -24.81 20.40
C ALA A 167 18.36 -24.24 19.83
N GLY A 168 17.40 -23.94 20.69
CA GLY A 168 16.08 -23.44 20.30
C GLY A 168 16.11 -22.06 19.64
N LEU A 169 16.94 -21.12 20.14
CA LEU A 169 17.02 -19.77 19.59
C LEU A 169 17.46 -19.72 18.11
N PRO A 170 18.57 -20.37 17.68
CA PRO A 170 18.95 -20.39 16.27
C PRO A 170 17.88 -21.02 15.36
N ILE A 171 17.23 -22.08 15.82
CA ILE A 171 16.14 -22.71 15.08
C ILE A 171 14.96 -21.75 14.90
N LEU A 172 14.54 -21.06 15.97
CA LEU A 172 13.48 -20.07 15.91
C LEU A 172 13.80 -18.96 14.91
N LEU A 173 15.04 -18.42 14.97
CA LEU A 173 15.50 -17.37 14.06
C LEU A 173 15.55 -17.85 12.61
N LEU A 174 15.97 -19.09 12.36
CA LEU A 174 15.98 -19.68 11.02
C LEU A 174 14.57 -19.82 10.46
N VAL A 175 13.63 -20.35 11.27
CA VAL A 175 12.23 -20.49 10.87
C VAL A 175 11.62 -19.11 10.57
N ALA A 176 11.84 -18.13 11.44
CA ALA A 176 11.37 -16.76 11.25
C ALA A 176 11.93 -16.16 9.96
N PHE A 177 13.21 -16.38 9.67
CA PHE A 177 13.85 -15.95 8.41
C PHE A 177 13.16 -16.56 7.19
N ILE A 178 12.93 -17.85 7.19
CA ILE A 178 12.28 -18.57 6.07
C ILE A 178 10.85 -18.04 5.85
N VAL A 179 10.09 -17.87 6.94
CA VAL A 179 8.70 -17.36 6.87
C VAL A 179 8.66 -15.95 6.31
N ILE A 180 9.48 -15.04 6.83
CA ILE A 180 9.55 -13.64 6.34
C ILE A 180 9.99 -13.60 4.88
N TYR A 181 11.00 -14.39 4.51
CA TYR A 181 11.49 -14.44 3.13
C TYR A 181 10.40 -14.89 2.16
N ARG A 182 9.65 -15.95 2.52
CA ARG A 182 8.52 -16.44 1.71
C ARG A 182 7.37 -15.46 1.65
N ALA A 183 7.00 -14.85 2.77
CA ALA A 183 5.91 -13.87 2.82
C ALA A 183 6.17 -12.61 1.98
N LEU A 184 7.45 -12.18 1.88
CA LEU A 184 7.83 -11.00 1.10
C LEU A 184 8.18 -11.30 -0.37
N LYS A 185 8.29 -12.57 -0.77
CA LYS A 185 8.61 -12.97 -2.15
C LYS A 185 7.62 -12.42 -3.18
N PRO A 186 6.28 -12.46 -2.98
CA PRO A 186 5.30 -11.92 -3.92
C PRO A 186 5.46 -10.40 -4.13
N ILE A 187 5.72 -9.65 -3.06
CA ILE A 187 5.92 -8.18 -3.13
C ILE A 187 7.17 -7.86 -3.96
N ASN A 188 8.25 -8.58 -3.74
CA ASN A 188 9.49 -8.39 -4.50
C ASN A 188 9.30 -8.78 -5.98
N ARG A 189 8.52 -9.82 -6.28
CA ARG A 189 8.16 -10.21 -7.66
C ARG A 189 7.34 -9.12 -8.33
N LEU A 190 6.30 -8.63 -7.66
CA LEU A 190 5.47 -7.52 -8.14
C LEU A 190 6.30 -6.27 -8.44
N SER A 191 7.15 -5.87 -7.49
CA SER A 191 8.04 -4.71 -7.66
C SER A 191 8.97 -4.84 -8.87
N ARG A 192 9.56 -6.03 -9.07
CA ARG A 192 10.42 -6.30 -10.23
C ARG A 192 9.63 -6.28 -11.54
N ASN A 193 8.43 -6.86 -11.57
CA ASN A 193 7.58 -6.88 -12.75
C ASN A 193 7.20 -5.45 -13.17
N VAL A 194 6.83 -4.60 -12.21
CA VAL A 194 6.52 -3.19 -12.49
C VAL A 194 7.77 -2.43 -12.94
N GLN A 195 8.92 -2.66 -12.30
CA GLN A 195 10.16 -1.96 -12.62
C GLN A 195 10.77 -2.36 -13.98
N ALA A 196 10.56 -3.61 -14.39
CA ALA A 196 11.08 -4.13 -15.67
C ALA A 196 10.23 -3.73 -16.88
N ARG A 197 9.07 -3.06 -16.67
CA ARG A 197 8.21 -2.61 -17.77
C ARG A 197 8.86 -1.51 -18.57
N ARG A 198 8.65 -1.57 -19.88
CA ARG A 198 9.06 -0.49 -20.79
C ARG A 198 8.13 0.72 -20.63
N PRO A 199 8.60 1.95 -20.89
CA PRO A 199 7.73 3.11 -20.98
C PRO A 199 6.57 2.85 -21.95
N GLY A 200 5.33 3.02 -21.49
CA GLY A 200 4.12 2.76 -22.28
C GLY A 200 3.58 1.32 -22.23
N ASP A 201 4.21 0.41 -21.49
CA ASP A 201 3.63 -0.91 -21.23
C ASP A 201 2.60 -0.81 -20.09
N VAL A 202 1.34 -0.82 -20.47
CA VAL A 202 0.17 -0.73 -19.59
C VAL A 202 -0.56 -2.07 -19.45
N SER A 203 0.11 -3.20 -19.74
CA SER A 203 -0.46 -4.54 -19.56
C SER A 203 -0.86 -4.78 -18.10
N LEU A 204 -1.91 -5.58 -17.89
CA LEU A 204 -2.39 -5.87 -16.53
C LEU A 204 -1.40 -6.76 -15.77
N LEU A 205 -1.37 -6.59 -14.47
CA LEU A 205 -0.60 -7.45 -13.56
C LEU A 205 -1.40 -8.72 -13.26
N GLU A 206 -0.72 -9.87 -13.26
CA GLU A 206 -1.32 -11.15 -12.88
C GLU A 206 -1.76 -11.13 -11.40
N ILE A 207 -2.93 -11.72 -11.11
CA ILE A 207 -3.56 -11.72 -9.78
C ILE A 207 -3.45 -13.10 -9.10
N ASP A 208 -3.15 -14.18 -9.85
CA ASP A 208 -3.32 -15.56 -9.41
C ASP A 208 -2.47 -15.98 -8.19
N ASP A 209 -1.36 -15.31 -7.91
CA ASP A 209 -0.43 -15.66 -6.81
C ASP A 209 -0.25 -14.51 -5.80
N VAL A 210 -1.23 -13.61 -5.71
CA VAL A 210 -1.13 -12.38 -4.90
C VAL A 210 -1.78 -12.60 -3.53
N PRO A 211 -1.06 -12.38 -2.40
CA PRO A 211 -1.65 -12.40 -1.07
C PRO A 211 -2.83 -11.41 -0.94
N LYS A 212 -3.83 -11.81 -0.14
CA LYS A 212 -5.07 -11.03 0.05
C LYS A 212 -4.79 -9.60 0.56
N GLU A 213 -3.72 -9.43 1.33
CA GLU A 213 -3.32 -8.15 1.92
C GLU A 213 -2.85 -7.13 0.87
N ILE A 214 -2.29 -7.60 -0.24
CA ILE A 214 -1.80 -6.73 -1.32
C ILE A 214 -2.68 -6.78 -2.58
N LEU A 215 -3.69 -7.63 -2.61
CA LEU A 215 -4.64 -7.74 -3.72
C LEU A 215 -5.32 -6.40 -4.07
N PRO A 216 -5.80 -5.58 -3.08
CA PRO A 216 -6.38 -4.28 -3.39
C PRO A 216 -5.39 -3.32 -4.07
N LEU A 217 -4.11 -3.38 -3.71
CA LEU A 217 -3.07 -2.58 -4.37
C LEU A 217 -2.91 -2.98 -5.83
N VAL A 218 -2.86 -4.28 -6.13
CA VAL A 218 -2.73 -4.79 -7.50
C VAL A 218 -3.95 -4.44 -8.34
N GLN A 219 -5.15 -4.52 -7.77
CA GLN A 219 -6.40 -4.11 -8.44
C GLN A 219 -6.39 -2.62 -8.78
N ASN A 220 -5.99 -1.75 -7.83
CA ASN A 220 -5.87 -0.32 -8.06
C ASN A 220 -4.82 0.01 -9.15
N LEU A 221 -3.69 -0.70 -9.15
CA LEU A 221 -2.68 -0.56 -10.20
C LEU A 221 -3.22 -1.00 -11.57
N ASN A 222 -3.93 -2.13 -11.63
CA ASN A 222 -4.55 -2.60 -12.87
C ASN A 222 -5.59 -1.59 -13.39
N GLN A 223 -6.41 -1.03 -12.51
CA GLN A 223 -7.35 0.02 -12.88
C GLN A 223 -6.64 1.28 -13.42
N PHE A 224 -5.53 1.67 -12.79
CA PHE A 224 -4.70 2.76 -13.28
C PHE A 224 -4.12 2.46 -14.67
N PHE A 225 -3.57 1.26 -14.89
CA PHE A 225 -3.06 0.84 -16.19
C PHE A 225 -4.13 0.81 -17.28
N THR A 226 -5.33 0.31 -16.96
CA THR A 226 -6.47 0.33 -17.89
C THR A 226 -6.80 1.77 -18.33
N ARG A 227 -6.97 2.68 -17.37
CA ARG A 227 -7.27 4.09 -17.67
C ARG A 227 -6.16 4.75 -18.48
N THR A 228 -4.90 4.46 -18.15
CA THR A 228 -3.74 4.99 -18.88
C THR A 228 -3.68 4.44 -20.31
N SER A 229 -3.96 3.13 -20.48
CA SER A 229 -4.04 2.49 -21.80
C SER A 229 -5.10 3.14 -22.69
N GLU A 230 -6.30 3.31 -22.15
CA GLU A 230 -7.40 3.97 -22.87
C GLU A 230 -7.06 5.42 -23.26
N GLN A 231 -6.35 6.14 -22.38
CA GLN A 231 -5.91 7.50 -22.65
C GLN A 231 -4.87 7.54 -23.79
N LEU A 232 -3.85 6.67 -23.71
CA LEU A 232 -2.81 6.58 -24.75
C LEU A 232 -3.40 6.17 -26.11
N GLU A 233 -4.37 5.28 -26.10
CA GLU A 233 -5.03 4.85 -27.33
C GLU A 233 -5.89 5.97 -27.95
N ARG A 234 -6.57 6.76 -27.12
CA ARG A 234 -7.30 7.97 -27.57
C ARG A 234 -6.34 9.00 -28.16
N GLU A 235 -5.20 9.22 -27.51
CA GLU A 235 -4.18 10.15 -27.98
C GLU A 235 -3.56 9.69 -29.31
N ARG A 236 -3.22 8.40 -29.45
CA ARG A 236 -2.70 7.83 -30.70
C ARG A 236 -3.71 7.96 -31.84
N ARG A 237 -4.97 7.67 -31.58
CA ARG A 237 -6.04 7.84 -32.58
C ARG A 237 -6.16 9.31 -32.99
N PHE A 238 -6.21 10.23 -32.03
CA PHE A 238 -6.24 11.66 -32.29
C PHE A 238 -5.10 12.14 -33.19
N VAL A 239 -3.85 11.76 -32.89
CA VAL A 239 -2.67 12.12 -33.68
C VAL A 239 -2.76 11.53 -35.12
N SER A 240 -3.19 10.26 -35.21
CA SER A 240 -3.35 9.59 -36.51
C SER A 240 -4.41 10.27 -37.37
N ASP A 241 -5.57 10.57 -36.79
CA ASP A 241 -6.68 11.19 -37.50
C ASP A 241 -6.34 12.63 -37.90
N ALA A 242 -5.68 13.40 -37.01
CA ALA A 242 -5.21 14.74 -37.31
C ALA A 242 -4.20 14.74 -38.51
N ALA A 243 -3.28 13.76 -38.50
CA ALA A 243 -2.34 13.61 -39.59
C ALA A 243 -3.02 13.27 -40.92
N HIS A 244 -4.06 12.44 -40.92
CA HIS A 244 -4.86 12.12 -42.11
C HIS A 244 -5.62 13.34 -42.61
N GLU A 245 -6.27 14.09 -41.71
CA GLU A 245 -7.04 15.28 -42.09
C GLU A 245 -6.17 16.47 -42.57
N LEU A 246 -4.92 16.56 -42.08
CA LEU A 246 -3.97 17.53 -42.58
C LEU A 246 -3.35 17.15 -43.94
N ARG A 247 -3.19 15.86 -44.24
CA ARG A 247 -2.63 15.39 -45.51
C ARG A 247 -3.44 15.80 -46.71
N SER A 248 -4.79 15.74 -46.59
CA SER A 248 -5.71 16.07 -47.68
C SER A 248 -5.60 17.54 -48.17
N PRO A 249 -5.73 18.57 -47.30
CA PRO A 249 -5.57 19.95 -47.72
C PRO A 249 -4.15 20.25 -48.23
N LEU A 250 -3.10 19.68 -47.63
CA LEU A 250 -1.73 19.85 -48.10
C LEU A 250 -1.52 19.28 -49.50
N ALA A 251 -2.10 18.12 -49.81
CA ALA A 251 -2.06 17.56 -51.17
C ALA A 251 -2.81 18.44 -52.17
N ALA A 252 -3.97 18.98 -51.78
CA ALA A 252 -4.72 19.91 -52.63
C ALA A 252 -3.93 21.21 -52.90
N LEU A 253 -3.28 21.79 -51.87
CA LEU A 253 -2.43 22.95 -52.02
C LEU A 253 -1.26 22.70 -52.98
N ARG A 254 -0.63 21.52 -52.89
CA ARG A 254 0.44 21.12 -53.80
C ARG A 254 -0.03 21.07 -55.25
N ILE A 255 -1.20 20.44 -55.50
CA ILE A 255 -1.78 20.37 -56.86
C ILE A 255 -2.06 21.78 -57.39
N GLN A 256 -2.66 22.67 -56.58
CA GLN A 256 -2.95 24.03 -57.02
C GLN A 256 -1.66 24.83 -57.28
N THR A 257 -0.59 24.57 -56.53
CA THR A 257 0.73 25.17 -56.81
C THR A 257 1.29 24.72 -58.15
N GLU A 258 1.20 23.42 -58.45
CA GLU A 258 1.62 22.86 -59.75
C GLU A 258 0.80 23.43 -60.90
N VAL A 259 -0.55 23.57 -60.70
CA VAL A 259 -1.43 24.21 -61.70
C VAL A 259 -1.03 25.67 -61.95
N ALA A 260 -0.78 26.45 -60.89
CA ALA A 260 -0.35 27.85 -61.01
C ALA A 260 0.99 27.98 -61.73
N GLN A 261 1.94 27.05 -61.50
CA GLN A 261 3.25 27.01 -62.16
C GLN A 261 3.14 26.63 -63.62
N LEU A 262 2.24 25.72 -63.99
CA LEU A 262 2.04 25.26 -65.39
C LEU A 262 1.18 26.20 -66.24
N ALA A 263 0.45 27.14 -65.59
CA ALA A 263 -0.46 28.07 -66.26
C ALA A 263 0.25 28.99 -67.35
N GLY A 264 1.58 29.13 -67.27
CA GLY A 264 2.34 29.92 -68.25
C GLY A 264 1.75 31.30 -68.39
N ASP A 265 1.37 31.66 -69.66
CA ASP A 265 0.77 32.94 -70.00
C ASP A 265 -0.78 33.02 -69.74
N ASP A 266 -1.40 31.90 -69.33
CA ASP A 266 -2.83 31.89 -68.98
C ASP A 266 -3.05 32.53 -67.63
N ALA A 267 -3.32 33.84 -67.65
CA ALA A 267 -3.55 34.64 -66.48
C ALA A 267 -4.80 34.18 -65.70
N GLN A 268 -5.82 33.70 -66.39
CA GLN A 268 -7.11 33.28 -65.75
C GLN A 268 -6.93 31.98 -64.96
N THR A 269 -6.30 30.96 -65.54
CA THR A 269 -5.98 29.71 -64.86
C THR A 269 -5.07 29.94 -63.64
N ARG A 270 -4.06 30.83 -63.78
CA ARG A 270 -3.16 31.17 -62.68
C ARG A 270 -3.90 31.88 -61.55
N GLU A 271 -4.78 32.85 -61.83
CA GLU A 271 -5.57 33.58 -60.86
C GLU A 271 -6.53 32.63 -60.11
N MET A 272 -7.23 31.75 -60.83
CA MET A 272 -8.08 30.71 -60.21
C MET A 272 -7.29 29.76 -59.28
N ALA A 273 -6.12 29.32 -59.73
CA ALA A 273 -5.25 28.46 -58.92
C ALA A 273 -4.77 29.16 -57.63
N LEU A 274 -4.38 30.46 -57.73
CA LEU A 274 -4.01 31.27 -56.56
C LEU A 274 -5.18 31.49 -55.61
N ALA A 275 -6.39 31.73 -56.11
CA ALA A 275 -7.60 31.85 -55.29
C ALA A 275 -7.91 30.53 -54.55
N HIS A 276 -7.79 29.38 -55.22
CA HIS A 276 -7.92 28.07 -54.62
C HIS A 276 -6.82 27.76 -53.58
N LEU A 277 -5.58 28.24 -53.82
CA LEU A 277 -4.50 28.15 -52.82
C LEU A 277 -4.83 28.91 -51.56
N THR A 278 -5.28 30.19 -51.69
CA THR A 278 -5.67 31.01 -50.54
C THR A 278 -6.79 30.30 -49.73
N GLN A 279 -7.84 29.85 -50.41
CA GLN A 279 -8.92 29.12 -49.78
C GLN A 279 -8.45 27.80 -49.13
N GLY A 280 -7.45 27.13 -49.69
CA GLY A 280 -6.86 25.92 -49.12
C GLY A 280 -6.04 26.21 -47.86
N ILE A 281 -5.31 27.31 -47.84
CA ILE A 281 -4.54 27.78 -46.67
C ILE A 281 -5.49 28.15 -45.54
N ASP A 282 -6.55 28.91 -45.80
CA ASP A 282 -7.54 29.28 -44.79
C ASP A 282 -8.18 28.05 -44.14
N ARG A 283 -8.52 27.05 -44.95
CA ARG A 283 -9.07 25.76 -44.43
C ARG A 283 -8.08 25.00 -43.56
N ALA A 284 -6.82 24.92 -43.99
CA ALA A 284 -5.78 24.25 -43.21
C ALA A 284 -5.52 24.97 -41.88
N THR A 285 -5.50 26.31 -41.90
CA THR A 285 -5.36 27.15 -40.70
C THR A 285 -6.52 26.91 -39.72
N GLN A 286 -7.74 26.94 -40.22
CA GLN A 286 -8.95 26.66 -39.39
C GLN A 286 -8.89 25.27 -38.76
N LEU A 287 -8.45 24.25 -39.52
CA LEU A 287 -8.28 22.90 -38.98
C LEU A 287 -7.24 22.86 -37.85
N ILE A 288 -6.10 23.51 -38.04
CA ILE A 288 -5.04 23.60 -37.02
C ILE A 288 -5.56 24.31 -35.76
N GLU A 289 -6.29 25.41 -35.88
CA GLU A 289 -6.89 26.13 -34.76
C GLU A 289 -7.91 25.26 -34.01
N GLN A 290 -8.74 24.48 -34.69
CA GLN A 290 -9.68 23.54 -34.07
C GLN A 290 -8.94 22.43 -33.33
N LEU A 291 -7.85 21.87 -33.89
CA LEU A 291 -7.00 20.88 -33.24
C LEU A 291 -6.34 21.43 -31.96
N LEU A 292 -5.77 22.63 -32.04
CA LEU A 292 -5.16 23.30 -30.89
C LEU A 292 -6.18 23.62 -29.80
N THR A 293 -7.37 24.09 -30.20
CA THR A 293 -8.47 24.34 -29.27
C THR A 293 -8.88 23.04 -28.54
N LEU A 294 -9.10 21.97 -29.29
CA LEU A 294 -9.50 20.68 -28.70
C LEU A 294 -8.42 20.12 -27.78
N SER A 295 -7.14 20.21 -28.19
CA SER A 295 -6.00 19.81 -27.36
C SER A 295 -5.92 20.60 -26.05
N ARG A 296 -6.18 21.91 -26.10
CA ARG A 296 -6.22 22.75 -24.87
C ARG A 296 -7.40 22.35 -23.98
N LEU A 297 -8.59 22.19 -24.55
CA LEU A 297 -9.80 21.81 -23.82
C LEU A 297 -9.68 20.41 -23.16
N ASP A 298 -9.02 19.45 -23.82
CA ASP A 298 -8.80 18.12 -23.28
C ASP A 298 -7.89 18.12 -22.05
N ASN A 299 -6.93 19.04 -22.00
CA ASN A 299 -6.01 19.18 -20.87
C ASN A 299 -6.61 19.98 -19.69
N LEU A 300 -7.74 20.67 -19.88
CA LEU A 300 -8.45 21.36 -18.81
C LEU A 300 -9.24 20.36 -17.97
N LYS A 301 -8.98 20.33 -16.66
CA LYS A 301 -9.79 19.60 -15.67
C LYS A 301 -10.90 20.45 -15.10
N GLU A 302 -10.64 21.72 -14.90
CA GLU A 302 -11.55 22.72 -14.36
C GLU A 302 -11.35 24.04 -15.06
N LEU A 303 -12.41 24.87 -15.09
CA LEU A 303 -12.37 26.20 -15.68
C LEU A 303 -11.73 27.19 -14.71
N ASN A 304 -10.62 27.81 -15.13
CA ASN A 304 -10.01 28.93 -14.43
C ASN A 304 -10.65 30.25 -14.93
N HIS A 305 -10.75 31.25 -14.07
CA HIS A 305 -11.29 32.58 -14.42
C HIS A 305 -12.72 32.51 -14.97
N GLN A 306 -13.66 32.18 -14.10
CA GLN A 306 -15.08 32.18 -14.43
C GLN A 306 -15.68 33.59 -14.24
N GLU A 307 -16.50 33.99 -15.20
CA GLU A 307 -17.22 35.26 -15.20
C GLU A 307 -18.72 35.04 -15.28
N PRO A 308 -19.56 36.01 -14.85
CA PRO A 308 -20.99 35.92 -15.05
C PRO A 308 -21.36 35.79 -16.52
N ILE A 309 -22.20 34.83 -16.86
CA ILE A 309 -22.62 34.54 -18.24
C ILE A 309 -23.91 35.28 -18.55
N HIS A 310 -23.85 36.17 -19.54
CA HIS A 310 -25.01 36.88 -20.13
C HIS A 310 -25.32 36.32 -21.50
N TRP A 311 -26.15 35.28 -21.53
CA TRP A 311 -26.44 34.53 -22.77
C TRP A 311 -27.04 35.39 -23.90
N SER A 312 -27.93 36.30 -23.55
CA SER A 312 -28.56 37.21 -24.54
C SER A 312 -27.55 38.06 -25.29
N GLU A 313 -26.53 38.57 -24.59
CA GLU A 313 -25.46 39.38 -25.17
C GLU A 313 -24.55 38.51 -26.07
N ILE A 314 -24.15 37.33 -25.61
CA ILE A 314 -23.30 36.39 -26.37
C ILE A 314 -24.01 35.99 -27.68
N ILE A 315 -25.30 35.62 -27.60
CA ILE A 315 -26.10 35.17 -28.78
C ILE A 315 -26.26 36.32 -29.75
N THR A 316 -26.63 37.53 -29.28
CA THR A 316 -26.84 38.70 -30.15
C THR A 316 -25.56 39.11 -30.86
N SER A 317 -24.41 39.11 -30.14
CA SER A 317 -23.10 39.37 -30.75
C SER A 317 -22.78 38.37 -31.87
N LEU A 318 -22.93 37.05 -31.57
CA LEU A 318 -22.64 35.99 -32.54
C LEU A 318 -23.55 36.06 -33.78
N ILE A 319 -24.84 36.33 -33.61
CA ILE A 319 -25.76 36.50 -34.74
C ILE A 319 -25.34 37.69 -35.64
N SER A 320 -24.95 38.79 -35.01
CA SER A 320 -24.40 39.95 -35.73
C SER A 320 -23.16 39.60 -36.55
N ASP A 321 -22.23 38.86 -35.94
CA ASP A 321 -20.98 38.43 -36.61
C ASP A 321 -21.26 37.47 -37.79
N LEU A 322 -22.24 36.59 -37.64
CA LEU A 322 -22.56 35.54 -38.63
C LEU A 322 -23.57 35.98 -39.67
N TYR A 323 -24.21 37.12 -39.50
CA TYR A 323 -25.26 37.63 -40.37
C TYR A 323 -24.83 37.69 -41.84
N PHE A 324 -23.68 38.25 -42.13
CA PHE A 324 -23.17 38.36 -43.49
C PHE A 324 -22.89 36.99 -44.12
N SER A 325 -22.33 36.07 -43.35
CA SER A 325 -22.08 34.69 -43.78
C SER A 325 -23.37 33.94 -44.08
N ALA A 326 -24.37 34.07 -43.24
CA ALA A 326 -25.68 33.47 -43.43
C ALA A 326 -26.37 34.05 -44.73
N GLN A 327 -26.28 35.36 -44.91
CA GLN A 327 -26.82 35.98 -46.16
C GLN A 327 -26.12 35.46 -47.43
N GLN A 328 -24.82 35.28 -47.41
CA GLN A 328 -24.10 34.69 -48.58
C GLN A 328 -24.61 33.28 -48.90
N HIS A 329 -24.97 32.51 -47.89
CA HIS A 329 -25.56 31.18 -48.04
C HIS A 329 -27.08 31.20 -48.25
N LYS A 330 -27.71 32.40 -48.27
CA LYS A 330 -29.17 32.63 -48.38
C LYS A 330 -29.96 31.93 -47.25
N ILE A 331 -29.42 31.98 -46.02
CA ILE A 331 -29.99 31.42 -44.82
C ILE A 331 -30.52 32.56 -43.95
N GLU A 332 -31.74 32.41 -43.44
CA GLU A 332 -32.35 33.34 -42.53
C GLU A 332 -31.97 32.97 -41.08
N LEU A 333 -31.28 33.87 -40.36
CA LEU A 333 -30.98 33.72 -38.94
C LEU A 333 -32.06 34.43 -38.11
N GLN A 334 -32.67 33.71 -37.19
CA GLN A 334 -33.66 34.25 -36.26
C GLN A 334 -33.22 34.01 -34.80
N PHE A 335 -33.47 35.01 -33.94
CA PHE A 335 -33.26 34.91 -32.48
C PHE A 335 -34.62 35.06 -31.79
N GLU A 336 -34.98 34.04 -31.02
CA GLU A 336 -36.19 34.04 -30.19
C GLU A 336 -35.77 34.07 -28.71
N HIS A 337 -36.14 35.14 -28.03
CA HIS A 337 -35.90 35.28 -26.60
C HIS A 337 -37.18 34.91 -25.83
N GLN A 338 -37.20 33.73 -25.22
CA GLN A 338 -38.35 33.19 -24.48
C GLN A 338 -38.15 33.22 -22.95
N GLY A 339 -36.97 33.61 -22.46
CA GLY A 339 -36.66 33.77 -21.06
C GLY A 339 -35.17 33.70 -20.78
N ASP A 340 -34.73 34.41 -19.75
CA ASP A 340 -33.32 34.44 -19.36
C ASP A 340 -32.98 33.27 -18.41
N PRO A 341 -31.88 32.54 -18.69
CA PRO A 341 -31.34 31.62 -17.72
C PRO A 341 -30.82 32.34 -16.49
N ALA A 342 -30.81 31.64 -15.35
CA ALA A 342 -30.13 32.14 -14.17
C ALA A 342 -28.61 32.40 -14.48
N VAL A 343 -28.13 33.54 -14.05
CA VAL A 343 -26.71 33.91 -14.25
C VAL A 343 -25.84 32.88 -13.56
N LYS A 344 -25.02 32.17 -14.32
CA LYS A 344 -24.04 31.21 -13.84
C LYS A 344 -22.65 31.71 -14.14
N GLN A 345 -21.68 31.20 -13.40
CA GLN A 345 -20.27 31.46 -13.65
C GLN A 345 -19.75 30.53 -14.74
N GLY A 346 -18.94 31.04 -15.66
CA GLY A 346 -18.36 30.28 -16.74
C GLY A 346 -17.32 31.08 -17.51
N GLN A 347 -16.92 30.58 -18.68
CA GLN A 347 -15.98 31.30 -19.57
C GLN A 347 -16.74 31.78 -20.83
N PRO A 348 -17.07 33.07 -20.93
CA PRO A 348 -17.87 33.62 -22.03
C PRO A 348 -17.28 33.32 -23.42
N LEU A 349 -15.95 33.38 -23.57
CA LEU A 349 -15.25 33.08 -24.83
C LEU A 349 -15.44 31.63 -25.28
N LEU A 350 -15.36 30.67 -24.37
CA LEU A 350 -15.58 29.26 -24.70
C LEU A 350 -17.04 29.00 -25.06
N LEU A 351 -17.97 29.61 -24.34
CA LEU A 351 -19.39 29.48 -24.59
C LEU A 351 -19.79 30.14 -25.94
N ALA A 352 -19.22 31.29 -26.24
CA ALA A 352 -19.35 31.91 -27.56
C ALA A 352 -18.80 30.99 -28.68
N GLN A 353 -17.63 30.37 -28.47
CA GLN A 353 -17.08 29.40 -29.42
C GLN A 353 -17.94 28.15 -29.59
N MET A 354 -18.55 27.65 -28.49
CA MET A 354 -19.50 26.54 -28.53
C MET A 354 -20.71 26.87 -29.43
N LEU A 355 -21.35 28.02 -29.20
CA LEU A 355 -22.51 28.47 -30.00
C LEU A 355 -22.09 28.75 -31.43
N ARG A 356 -20.93 29.38 -31.67
CA ARG A 356 -20.39 29.63 -33.01
C ARG A 356 -20.24 28.34 -33.82
N ASN A 357 -19.67 27.29 -33.22
CA ASN A 357 -19.51 25.99 -33.88
C ASN A 357 -20.89 25.38 -34.30
N LEU A 358 -21.90 25.56 -33.46
CA LEU A 358 -23.25 25.08 -33.79
C LEU A 358 -23.89 25.91 -34.92
N LEU A 359 -23.79 27.23 -34.85
CA LEU A 359 -24.31 28.12 -35.86
C LEU A 359 -23.59 27.98 -37.22
N ASP A 360 -22.28 27.91 -37.22
CA ASP A 360 -21.48 27.66 -38.42
C ASP A 360 -21.89 26.33 -39.07
N ASN A 361 -22.10 25.28 -38.26
CA ASN A 361 -22.60 24.01 -38.78
C ASN A 361 -24.00 24.14 -39.40
N ALA A 362 -24.93 24.81 -38.74
CA ALA A 362 -26.28 25.02 -39.27
C ALA A 362 -26.23 25.83 -40.59
N ILE A 363 -25.44 26.93 -40.65
CA ILE A 363 -25.30 27.75 -41.88
C ILE A 363 -24.66 26.94 -43.02
N LYS A 364 -23.69 26.09 -42.69
CA LYS A 364 -22.91 25.35 -43.70
C LYS A 364 -23.62 24.16 -44.30
N TYR A 365 -24.39 23.42 -43.47
CA TYR A 365 -25.00 22.16 -43.89
C TYR A 365 -26.45 22.30 -44.34
N CYS A 366 -27.03 23.45 -44.10
CA CYS A 366 -28.40 23.70 -44.57
C CYS A 366 -28.45 24.11 -46.03
N PRO A 367 -29.43 23.65 -46.81
CA PRO A 367 -29.67 24.11 -48.17
C PRO A 367 -30.02 25.61 -48.24
N GLN A 368 -29.77 26.23 -49.38
CA GLN A 368 -30.16 27.63 -49.58
C GLN A 368 -31.67 27.84 -49.43
N GLY A 369 -32.05 28.94 -48.80
CA GLY A 369 -33.45 29.28 -48.52
C GLY A 369 -34.03 28.66 -47.24
N THR A 370 -33.16 28.09 -46.43
CA THR A 370 -33.55 27.55 -45.10
C THR A 370 -33.44 28.58 -44.02
N GLN A 371 -33.98 28.22 -42.84
CA GLN A 371 -33.99 29.08 -41.65
C GLN A 371 -33.22 28.39 -40.51
N VAL A 372 -32.43 29.16 -39.80
CA VAL A 372 -31.76 28.74 -38.55
C VAL A 372 -32.30 29.61 -37.41
N ARG A 373 -32.88 29.00 -36.40
CA ARG A 373 -33.44 29.65 -35.22
C ARG A 373 -32.59 29.36 -33.98
N VAL A 374 -32.25 30.40 -33.25
CA VAL A 374 -31.63 30.34 -31.90
C VAL A 374 -32.72 30.70 -30.90
N ILE A 375 -33.08 29.79 -30.01
CA ILE A 375 -34.13 29.99 -28.99
C ILE A 375 -33.49 29.96 -27.63
N LEU A 376 -33.52 31.07 -26.91
CA LEU A 376 -33.05 31.20 -25.53
C LEU A 376 -34.22 31.01 -24.56
N GLN A 377 -34.11 30.00 -23.70
CA GLN A 377 -35.10 29.68 -22.66
C GLN A 377 -34.42 29.67 -21.28
N SER A 378 -35.19 29.75 -20.21
CA SER A 378 -34.65 29.84 -18.83
C SER A 378 -33.73 28.69 -18.40
N ARG A 379 -33.75 27.53 -19.06
CA ARG A 379 -32.94 26.35 -18.68
C ARG A 379 -32.19 25.73 -19.85
N LYS A 380 -32.40 26.17 -21.07
CA LYS A 380 -31.81 25.57 -22.27
C LYS A 380 -31.68 26.58 -23.40
N ILE A 381 -30.73 26.32 -24.27
CA ILE A 381 -30.57 27.01 -25.54
C ILE A 381 -30.80 25.97 -26.63
N LEU A 382 -31.65 26.32 -27.60
CA LEU A 382 -31.93 25.49 -28.75
C LEU A 382 -31.41 26.20 -29.99
N ILE A 383 -30.72 25.44 -30.85
CA ILE A 383 -30.36 25.89 -32.19
C ILE A 383 -31.01 24.90 -33.14
N GLU A 384 -31.96 25.39 -33.95
CA GLU A 384 -32.77 24.60 -34.84
C GLU A 384 -32.56 25.03 -36.29
N ASP A 385 -32.42 24.07 -37.16
CA ASP A 385 -32.42 24.27 -38.59
C ASP A 385 -33.59 23.46 -39.25
N ASN A 386 -33.93 23.84 -40.46
CA ASN A 386 -34.88 23.09 -41.29
C ASN A 386 -34.19 22.50 -42.53
N GLY A 387 -32.95 22.07 -42.38
CA GLY A 387 -32.10 21.56 -43.45
C GLY A 387 -32.26 20.09 -43.82
N GLY A 388 -33.31 19.41 -43.30
CA GLY A 388 -33.59 18.01 -43.59
C GLY A 388 -33.01 17.01 -42.59
N GLY A 389 -32.28 17.50 -41.56
CA GLY A 389 -31.78 16.68 -40.46
C GLY A 389 -30.74 15.60 -40.86
N VAL A 390 -30.65 14.53 -40.07
CA VAL A 390 -29.66 13.46 -40.24
C VAL A 390 -30.32 12.10 -40.08
N ALA A 391 -29.84 11.08 -40.79
CA ALA A 391 -30.34 9.72 -40.62
C ALA A 391 -30.22 9.25 -39.15
N PRO A 392 -31.20 8.55 -38.57
CA PRO A 392 -31.20 8.14 -37.17
C PRO A 392 -29.93 7.34 -36.77
N GLU A 393 -29.41 6.51 -37.67
CA GLU A 393 -28.22 5.70 -37.46
C GLU A 393 -26.93 6.54 -37.36
N GLU A 394 -26.91 7.70 -37.98
CA GLU A 394 -25.78 8.63 -38.00
C GLU A 394 -25.86 9.61 -36.82
N LEU A 395 -27.05 9.92 -36.34
CA LEU A 395 -27.29 10.89 -35.25
C LEU A 395 -26.49 10.52 -33.99
N ALA A 396 -26.45 9.23 -33.64
CA ALA A 396 -25.74 8.73 -32.49
C ALA A 396 -24.21 8.85 -32.59
N LYS A 397 -23.69 9.03 -33.82
CA LYS A 397 -22.23 9.17 -34.07
C LYS A 397 -21.79 10.63 -34.18
N LEU A 398 -22.76 11.55 -34.36
CA LEU A 398 -22.50 12.98 -34.39
C LEU A 398 -21.84 13.43 -33.06
N GLY A 399 -20.82 14.25 -33.16
CA GLY A 399 -20.02 14.67 -31.99
C GLY A 399 -18.79 13.78 -31.70
N GLN A 400 -18.68 12.61 -32.36
CA GLN A 400 -17.39 11.89 -32.36
C GLN A 400 -16.37 12.69 -33.19
N ARG A 401 -15.11 12.66 -32.78
CA ARG A 401 -14.03 13.40 -33.45
C ARG A 401 -13.82 12.89 -34.87
N PHE A 402 -13.69 13.81 -35.83
CA PHE A 402 -13.49 13.53 -37.22
C PHE A 402 -14.64 12.75 -37.91
N TYR A 403 -15.72 12.50 -37.17
CA TYR A 403 -16.87 11.80 -37.75
C TYR A 403 -17.69 12.72 -38.65
N ARG A 404 -18.03 12.21 -39.85
CA ARG A 404 -18.89 12.86 -40.84
C ARG A 404 -19.78 11.82 -41.48
N PRO A 405 -21.09 12.09 -41.63
CA PRO A 405 -21.96 11.24 -42.38
C PRO A 405 -21.53 11.12 -43.85
N ALA A 406 -21.67 9.91 -44.40
CA ALA A 406 -21.35 9.66 -45.78
C ALA A 406 -22.29 10.41 -46.74
N GLY A 407 -21.80 10.93 -47.84
CA GLY A 407 -22.61 11.62 -48.87
C GLY A 407 -22.79 13.12 -48.69
N GLN A 408 -22.20 13.74 -47.67
CA GLN A 408 -22.19 15.20 -47.52
C GLN A 408 -21.15 15.84 -48.45
N ASN A 409 -21.58 16.74 -49.35
CA ASN A 409 -20.73 17.46 -50.29
C ASN A 409 -19.93 18.60 -49.60
N GLU A 410 -20.41 19.10 -48.47
CA GLU A 410 -19.80 20.20 -47.74
C GLU A 410 -18.51 19.74 -47.03
N LYS A 411 -17.39 20.46 -47.24
CA LYS A 411 -16.09 20.13 -46.70
C LYS A 411 -15.98 20.60 -45.23
N GLY A 412 -15.74 19.70 -44.28
CA GLY A 412 -15.55 20.02 -42.82
C GLY A 412 -14.59 19.07 -42.14
N SER A 413 -14.05 19.47 -41.01
CA SER A 413 -13.09 18.70 -40.20
C SER A 413 -13.72 17.59 -39.35
N GLY A 414 -15.04 17.63 -39.10
CA GLY A 414 -15.68 16.75 -38.12
C GLY A 414 -15.32 17.02 -36.66
N LEU A 415 -14.66 18.15 -36.35
CA LEU A 415 -14.23 18.52 -35.00
C LEU A 415 -15.18 19.47 -34.27
N GLY A 416 -15.99 20.25 -35.01
CA GLY A 416 -16.85 21.31 -34.42
C GLY A 416 -17.75 20.79 -33.29
N LEU A 417 -18.51 19.70 -33.55
CA LEU A 417 -19.42 19.12 -32.54
C LEU A 417 -18.68 18.48 -31.37
N SER A 418 -17.49 17.95 -31.56
CA SER A 418 -16.68 17.44 -30.45
C SER A 418 -16.13 18.55 -29.56
N ILE A 419 -15.83 19.73 -30.13
CA ILE A 419 -15.50 20.95 -29.37
C ILE A 419 -16.71 21.41 -28.57
N VAL A 420 -17.92 21.42 -29.16
CA VAL A 420 -19.16 21.76 -28.48
C VAL A 420 -19.39 20.85 -27.27
N ALA A 421 -19.31 19.54 -27.47
CA ALA A 421 -19.50 18.55 -26.42
C ALA A 421 -18.50 18.74 -25.26
N ARG A 422 -17.22 19.02 -25.60
CA ARG A 422 -16.20 19.22 -24.57
C ARG A 422 -16.38 20.53 -23.80
N ILE A 423 -16.76 21.63 -24.45
CA ILE A 423 -17.05 22.91 -23.77
C ILE A 423 -18.29 22.75 -22.86
N ALA A 424 -19.34 22.08 -23.34
CA ALA A 424 -20.51 21.81 -22.53
C ALA A 424 -20.17 20.98 -21.28
N GLU A 425 -19.36 19.92 -21.42
CA GLU A 425 -18.88 19.09 -20.32
C GLU A 425 -18.12 19.89 -19.26
N LEU A 426 -17.19 20.79 -19.71
CA LEU A 426 -16.41 21.65 -18.81
C LEU A 426 -17.26 22.63 -18.03
N HIS A 427 -18.43 23.06 -18.56
CA HIS A 427 -19.39 23.93 -17.90
C HIS A 427 -20.51 23.16 -17.16
N HIS A 428 -20.44 21.80 -17.12
CA HIS A 428 -21.46 20.94 -16.55
C HIS A 428 -22.85 21.07 -17.24
N TYR A 429 -22.85 21.43 -18.52
CA TYR A 429 -24.03 21.48 -19.34
C TYR A 429 -24.22 20.15 -20.08
N ARG A 430 -25.47 19.83 -20.42
CA ARG A 430 -25.79 18.67 -21.26
C ARG A 430 -26.01 19.09 -22.68
N PHE A 431 -25.24 18.51 -23.59
CA PHE A 431 -25.39 18.70 -25.04
C PHE A 431 -26.05 17.48 -25.66
N ARG A 432 -27.09 17.72 -26.49
CA ARG A 432 -27.79 16.67 -27.24
C ARG A 432 -28.13 17.18 -28.61
N LEU A 433 -28.27 16.25 -29.57
CA LEU A 433 -28.76 16.47 -30.91
C LEU A 433 -30.01 15.64 -31.15
N GLU A 434 -31.02 16.21 -31.74
CA GLU A 434 -32.27 15.55 -32.05
C GLU A 434 -32.74 15.96 -33.45
N ASN A 435 -33.34 15.03 -34.20
CA ASN A 435 -34.01 15.38 -35.44
C ASN A 435 -35.37 16.08 -35.14
N ILE A 436 -35.68 17.08 -35.93
CA ILE A 436 -37.01 17.72 -35.90
C ILE A 436 -37.89 16.94 -36.88
N GLU A 437 -38.92 16.29 -36.35
CA GLU A 437 -39.88 15.51 -37.14
C GLU A 437 -41.21 16.25 -37.24
N ALA A 438 -41.76 16.33 -38.45
CA ALA A 438 -43.11 16.78 -38.69
C ALA A 438 -43.77 15.89 -39.75
N ASN A 439 -45.01 15.47 -39.52
CA ASN A 439 -45.74 14.60 -40.43
C ASN A 439 -45.04 13.27 -40.78
N GLY A 440 -44.22 12.72 -39.85
CA GLY A 440 -43.46 11.49 -40.06
C GLY A 440 -42.23 11.61 -40.94
N GLN A 441 -41.82 12.83 -41.28
CA GLN A 441 -40.58 13.13 -42.03
C GLN A 441 -39.64 13.98 -41.21
N ILE A 442 -38.34 13.71 -41.32
CA ILE A 442 -37.29 14.50 -40.72
C ILE A 442 -37.17 15.81 -41.49
N GLN A 443 -37.39 16.94 -40.82
CA GLN A 443 -37.37 18.27 -41.43
C GLN A 443 -36.14 19.10 -41.07
N GLY A 444 -35.44 18.76 -40.04
CA GLY A 444 -34.29 19.51 -39.58
C GLY A 444 -33.54 18.87 -38.41
N LEU A 445 -32.53 19.53 -37.95
CA LEU A 445 -31.74 19.14 -36.79
C LEU A 445 -31.91 20.18 -35.66
N ARG A 446 -31.97 19.72 -34.44
CA ARG A 446 -32.00 20.53 -33.21
C ARG A 446 -30.81 20.20 -32.33
N ALA A 447 -30.01 21.20 -32.04
CA ALA A 447 -29.00 21.12 -30.99
C ALA A 447 -29.54 21.71 -29.68
N ILE A 448 -29.45 20.98 -28.58
CA ILE A 448 -29.97 21.32 -27.26
C ILE A 448 -28.82 21.45 -26.30
N ILE A 449 -28.69 22.60 -25.65
CA ILE A 449 -27.76 22.83 -24.54
C ILE A 449 -28.61 23.05 -23.30
N GLU A 450 -28.63 22.08 -22.39
CA GLU A 450 -29.27 22.22 -21.07
C GLU A 450 -28.28 22.88 -20.10
N LEU A 451 -28.66 24.02 -19.55
CA LEU A 451 -27.81 24.91 -18.73
C LEU A 451 -27.80 24.54 -17.24
#